data_3e2844b1445d10b76890e3a343950bc7
#
_entry.id   3e2844b1445d10b76890e3a343950bc7
#
_cell.length_a   1.000
_cell.length_b   1.000
_cell.length_c   1.000
_cell.angle_alpha   90.00
_cell.angle_beta   90.00
_cell.angle_gamma   90.00
#
_symmetry.space_group_name_H-M   'P 1'
#
loop_
_entity.id
_entity.type
_entity.pdbx_description
1 polymer ?
#
loop_
_entity_poly.entity_id
_entity_poly.type
_entity_poly.pdbx_seq_one_letter_code
_entity_poly.pdbx_strand_id
1 'polypeptide(L)'
;MAGSTSRRTAVRVTTGMAVATALCTTFLSAFSAASPTAHAATGAADGVRAGVVKIDAVELSLRPGGALHVKETVTYEGGAPTRKLVTRTRYDDSSDRLYKVENLKGNAAIAGDTITVTGGASGTATFEYDVKGVITPLGDGEEMRWYAAGGWSAPVEQATVKVTGSAQIQNLSCFAGALTSALPCTAASMDHTGATGDFEQQGLAGGETLTIVMGYPKGTSGGGPILERRFELSNAFTVNAVTGGALAGLLLVLLGGIGLLYWTRGRDARVVGHESGALNPMRDGHFTPPDGVRPGQIGTLLDEQADVIDVTATIVDLAVRGYVRIDEQPRQTYDAPDWTLVKLPDAPVSALLPYERALYDAIFADRDSVLLSELRGSFAKDLGRVRDALYTDVVRQGWFARRPDGVRTRWTLVGGALTVAGVLATVALAWFSAYGLLGLAVIIAGAALAVGGQYMPAKTAKGAAALAHTLGFREYLAEGDLDQVPPDKRVEVFSRYLPYAVVFDNVDRWARVVASVNGNGRPADNLYWYHGPAEWDLSKFAGSMRTFATTTSGAISASRQFRSL
;
A
#
# COMPACT_ATOMS: atom_id res chain seq x y z
N MET A 1 21.38 -27.47 -17.42
CA MET A 1 20.52 -26.62 -18.28
C MET A 1 19.45 -25.97 -17.44
N ALA A 2 19.78 -24.81 -16.82
CA ALA A 2 19.00 -24.16 -15.76
C ALA A 2 18.32 -22.85 -16.24
N GLY A 3 17.75 -22.85 -17.45
CA GLY A 3 17.35 -21.61 -18.13
C GLY A 3 15.85 -21.25 -18.10
N SER A 4 14.94 -22.19 -17.84
CA SER A 4 13.50 -21.93 -18.02
C SER A 4 12.74 -21.60 -16.72
N THR A 5 13.19 -22.07 -15.58
CA THR A 5 12.60 -21.75 -14.27
C THR A 5 12.90 -20.32 -13.81
N SER A 6 14.05 -19.74 -14.21
CA SER A 6 14.44 -18.37 -13.88
C SER A 6 13.56 -17.29 -14.55
N ARG A 7 13.07 -17.52 -15.77
CA ARG A 7 12.25 -16.53 -16.48
C ARG A 7 10.84 -16.39 -15.89
N ARG A 8 10.22 -17.48 -15.42
CA ARG A 8 8.87 -17.39 -14.81
C ARG A 8 8.89 -16.75 -13.44
N THR A 9 9.96 -16.96 -12.67
CA THR A 9 10.14 -16.30 -11.36
C THR A 9 10.43 -14.81 -11.51
N ALA A 10 11.22 -14.41 -12.52
CA ALA A 10 11.52 -13.00 -12.78
C ALA A 10 10.30 -12.18 -13.24
N VAL A 11 9.42 -12.75 -14.07
CA VAL A 11 8.19 -12.06 -14.52
C VAL A 11 7.21 -11.87 -13.35
N ARG A 12 7.15 -12.79 -12.39
CA ARG A 12 6.26 -12.66 -11.22
C ARG A 12 6.76 -11.65 -10.19
N VAL A 13 8.08 -11.50 -10.03
CA VAL A 13 8.67 -10.49 -9.14
C VAL A 13 8.46 -9.07 -9.70
N THR A 14 8.56 -8.90 -11.03
CA THR A 14 8.32 -7.58 -11.66
C THR A 14 6.86 -7.13 -11.59
N THR A 15 5.88 -8.05 -11.69
CA THR A 15 4.47 -7.69 -11.57
C THR A 15 4.09 -7.32 -10.12
N GLY A 16 4.66 -8.01 -9.14
CA GLY A 16 4.46 -7.68 -7.72
C GLY A 16 5.09 -6.34 -7.33
N MET A 17 6.26 -6.00 -7.87
CA MET A 17 6.92 -4.70 -7.66
C MET A 17 6.19 -3.56 -8.36
N ALA A 18 5.59 -3.79 -9.53
CA ALA A 18 4.83 -2.77 -10.25
C ALA A 18 3.54 -2.38 -9.52
N VAL A 19 2.87 -3.31 -8.85
CA VAL A 19 1.67 -3.01 -8.04
C VAL A 19 2.05 -2.27 -6.76
N ALA A 20 3.19 -2.60 -6.14
CA ALA A 20 3.67 -1.89 -4.94
C ALA A 20 4.12 -0.45 -5.27
N THR A 21 4.74 -0.23 -6.44
CA THR A 21 5.14 1.11 -6.91
C THR A 21 3.93 1.94 -7.36
N ALA A 22 2.92 1.35 -7.98
CA ALA A 22 1.71 2.05 -8.38
C ALA A 22 0.87 2.54 -7.19
N LEU A 23 0.81 1.75 -6.10
CA LEU A 23 0.15 2.16 -4.85
C LEU A 23 0.92 3.29 -4.13
N CYS A 24 2.25 3.35 -4.23
CA CYS A 24 3.04 4.43 -3.65
C CYS A 24 2.92 5.74 -4.43
N THR A 25 2.81 5.70 -5.76
CA THR A 25 2.70 6.90 -6.61
C THR A 25 1.31 7.53 -6.57
N THR A 26 0.25 6.76 -6.40
CA THR A 26 -1.12 7.30 -6.27
C THR A 26 -1.37 7.96 -4.92
N PHE A 27 -0.65 7.60 -3.86
CA PHE A 27 -0.77 8.27 -2.55
C PHE A 27 0.03 9.58 -2.47
N LEU A 28 1.10 9.77 -3.26
CA LEU A 28 1.86 11.02 -3.27
C LEU A 28 1.16 12.14 -4.06
N SER A 29 0.26 11.82 -4.99
CA SER A 29 -0.45 12.82 -5.80
C SER A 29 -1.70 13.40 -5.14
N ALA A 30 -2.19 12.84 -4.04
CA ALA A 30 -3.36 13.33 -3.32
C ALA A 30 -3.05 14.43 -2.28
N PHE A 31 -1.78 14.77 -2.05
CA PHE A 31 -1.34 15.82 -1.13
C PHE A 31 -0.72 17.03 -1.85
N SER A 32 -1.17 17.38 -3.05
CA SER A 32 -0.94 18.72 -3.59
C SER A 32 -1.80 19.70 -2.81
N ALA A 33 -1.22 20.24 -1.74
CA ALA A 33 -1.80 21.34 -1.00
C ALA A 33 -2.04 22.51 -1.96
N ALA A 34 -3.29 22.90 -2.08
CA ALA A 34 -3.66 24.14 -2.72
C ALA A 34 -3.00 25.29 -1.93
N SER A 35 -2.00 25.91 -2.52
CA SER A 35 -1.48 27.18 -2.00
C SER A 35 -2.60 28.21 -2.09
N PRO A 36 -2.92 28.92 -1.01
CA PRO A 36 -3.86 30.01 -1.11
C PRO A 36 -3.22 31.12 -1.96
N THR A 37 -3.72 31.31 -3.16
CA THR A 37 -3.44 32.51 -3.95
C THR A 37 -3.94 33.72 -3.17
N ALA A 38 -3.01 34.54 -2.69
CA ALA A 38 -3.34 35.85 -2.15
C ALA A 38 -3.96 36.69 -3.27
N HIS A 39 -5.27 36.84 -3.24
CA HIS A 39 -5.96 37.84 -4.05
C HIS A 39 -5.65 39.20 -3.40
N ALA A 40 -4.81 39.97 -4.04
CA ALA A 40 -4.72 41.38 -3.77
C ALA A 40 -6.06 42.02 -4.19
N ALA A 41 -6.91 42.27 -3.24
CA ALA A 41 -8.10 43.07 -3.46
C ALA A 41 -7.66 44.54 -3.57
N THR A 42 -7.55 45.03 -4.79
CA THR A 42 -7.54 46.46 -5.09
C THR A 42 -8.95 47.02 -4.89
N GLY A 43 -9.32 47.26 -3.65
CA GLY A 43 -10.48 48.06 -3.30
C GLY A 43 -10.10 49.55 -3.43
N ALA A 44 -10.75 50.27 -4.33
CA ALA A 44 -10.69 51.71 -4.38
C ALA A 44 -11.21 52.26 -3.05
N ALA A 45 -10.33 52.95 -2.31
CA ALA A 45 -10.69 53.60 -1.06
C ALA A 45 -11.41 54.91 -1.37
N ASP A 46 -12.70 54.98 -1.10
CA ASP A 46 -13.38 56.24 -0.82
C ASP A 46 -12.65 56.93 0.33
N GLY A 47 -12.39 58.23 0.15
CA GLY A 47 -11.57 59.07 1.01
C GLY A 47 -12.11 59.27 2.44
N VAL A 48 -12.06 58.21 3.23
CA VAL A 48 -12.10 58.31 4.70
C VAL A 48 -10.71 58.78 5.13
N ARG A 49 -10.61 59.93 5.79
CA ARG A 49 -9.37 60.38 6.44
C ARG A 49 -8.88 59.23 7.30
N ALA A 50 -7.73 58.67 6.96
CA ALA A 50 -7.11 57.59 7.75
C ALA A 50 -6.92 58.15 9.19
N GLY A 51 -7.51 57.47 10.17
CA GLY A 51 -7.32 57.83 11.58
C GLY A 51 -5.85 57.73 11.95
N VAL A 52 -5.47 58.46 12.98
CA VAL A 52 -4.10 58.42 13.51
C VAL A 52 -4.15 58.21 15.02
N VAL A 53 -3.27 57.38 15.54
CA VAL A 53 -3.02 57.24 16.98
C VAL A 53 -1.90 58.26 17.35
N LYS A 54 -2.27 59.29 18.10
CA LYS A 54 -1.32 60.33 18.51
C LYS A 54 -0.35 59.83 19.57
N ILE A 55 -0.89 59.16 20.58
CA ILE A 55 -0.12 58.60 21.69
C ILE A 55 -0.65 57.23 22.03
N ASP A 56 0.27 56.26 22.09
CA ASP A 56 0.04 54.94 22.60
C ASP A 56 0.93 54.71 23.84
N ALA A 57 0.36 54.95 25.02
CA ALA A 57 1.06 54.88 26.31
C ALA A 57 0.70 53.59 27.04
N VAL A 58 1.69 52.72 27.29
CA VAL A 58 1.51 51.40 27.88
C VAL A 58 2.29 51.29 29.18
N GLU A 59 1.60 50.96 30.25
CA GLU A 59 2.17 50.59 31.54
C GLU A 59 2.11 49.09 31.72
N LEU A 60 3.26 48.47 31.97
CA LEU A 60 3.39 47.03 32.15
C LEU A 60 3.86 46.70 33.54
N SER A 61 3.22 45.73 34.19
CA SER A 61 3.70 45.21 35.47
C SER A 61 3.73 43.69 35.47
N LEU A 62 4.92 43.11 35.70
CA LEU A 62 5.10 41.65 35.80
C LEU A 62 4.64 41.19 37.18
N ARG A 63 3.60 40.36 37.23
CA ARG A 63 3.03 39.81 38.46
C ARG A 63 3.68 38.48 38.85
N PRO A 64 3.66 38.08 40.12
CA PRO A 64 4.03 36.73 40.54
C PRO A 64 3.23 35.68 39.76
N GLY A 65 3.91 34.61 39.30
CA GLY A 65 3.32 33.60 38.41
C GLY A 65 3.48 33.90 36.92
N GLY A 66 4.24 34.95 36.55
CA GLY A 66 4.64 35.25 35.17
C GLY A 66 3.54 35.86 34.30
N ALA A 67 2.45 36.33 34.90
CA ALA A 67 1.43 37.06 34.17
C ALA A 67 1.85 38.55 34.03
N LEU A 68 1.78 39.10 32.84
CA LEU A 68 2.03 40.50 32.54
C LEU A 68 0.71 41.25 32.56
N HIS A 69 0.57 42.18 33.50
CA HIS A 69 -0.55 43.12 33.51
C HIS A 69 -0.23 44.29 32.61
N VAL A 70 -1.12 44.60 31.70
CA VAL A 70 -1.02 45.65 30.70
C VAL A 70 -2.10 46.68 30.97
N LYS A 71 -1.74 47.93 31.14
CA LYS A 71 -2.64 49.08 31.13
C LYS A 71 -2.24 50.00 29.99
N GLU A 72 -3.15 50.20 29.06
CA GLU A 72 -2.91 50.92 27.83
C GLU A 72 -3.82 52.13 27.75
N THR A 73 -3.25 53.27 27.41
CA THR A 73 -3.97 54.52 27.18
C THR A 73 -3.64 55.04 25.80
N VAL A 74 -4.66 55.04 24.94
CA VAL A 74 -4.52 55.43 23.54
C VAL A 74 -5.27 56.73 23.27
N THR A 75 -4.58 57.71 22.69
CA THR A 75 -5.19 58.95 22.19
C THR A 75 -5.21 58.93 20.69
N TYR A 76 -6.38 59.13 20.08
CA TYR A 76 -6.59 58.93 18.65
C TYR A 76 -7.50 60.00 18.02
N GLU A 77 -7.36 60.20 16.72
CA GLU A 77 -8.14 61.10 15.88
C GLU A 77 -8.54 60.40 14.56
N GLY A 78 -9.70 60.70 14.01
CA GLY A 78 -10.17 60.23 12.71
C GLY A 78 -10.88 58.88 12.75
N GLY A 79 -11.32 58.42 13.94
CA GLY A 79 -12.09 57.19 14.13
C GLY A 79 -11.45 56.30 15.20
N ALA A 80 -12.27 55.54 15.91
CA ALA A 80 -11.80 54.56 16.92
C ALA A 80 -10.95 53.48 16.24
N PRO A 81 -9.66 53.33 16.62
CA PRO A 81 -8.79 52.34 15.95
C PRO A 81 -9.01 50.93 16.48
N THR A 82 -8.62 49.93 15.67
CA THR A 82 -8.54 48.56 16.08
C THR A 82 -7.08 48.14 16.22
N ARG A 83 -6.76 47.31 17.20
CA ARG A 83 -5.42 46.75 17.42
C ARG A 83 -5.42 45.26 17.24
N LYS A 84 -4.50 44.76 16.42
CA LYS A 84 -4.26 43.33 16.28
C LYS A 84 -3.15 42.89 17.24
N LEU A 85 -3.49 42.03 18.19
CA LEU A 85 -2.55 41.46 19.13
C LEU A 85 -1.80 40.27 18.50
N VAL A 86 -0.54 40.14 18.88
CA VAL A 86 0.25 38.96 18.54
C VAL A 86 -0.02 37.90 19.59
N THR A 87 -0.92 37.00 19.29
CA THR A 87 -1.32 35.90 20.21
C THR A 87 -0.57 34.60 19.97
N ARG A 88 0.13 34.46 18.83
CA ARG A 88 0.90 33.27 18.45
C ARG A 88 2.18 33.67 17.73
N THR A 89 3.30 33.08 18.15
CA THR A 89 4.60 33.21 17.45
C THR A 89 5.31 31.87 17.39
N ARG A 90 6.20 31.72 16.43
CA ARG A 90 7.07 30.54 16.36
C ARG A 90 8.02 30.54 17.55
N TYR A 91 8.08 29.43 18.29
CA TYR A 91 9.01 29.28 19.41
C TYR A 91 10.24 28.48 19.00
N ASP A 92 10.02 27.28 18.43
CA ASP A 92 11.04 26.41 17.85
C ASP A 92 10.49 25.71 16.62
N ASP A 93 11.23 24.71 16.11
CA ASP A 93 10.83 23.94 14.91
C ASP A 93 9.62 23.03 15.14
N SER A 94 9.26 22.77 16.41
CA SER A 94 8.19 21.84 16.79
C SER A 94 7.00 22.51 17.48
N SER A 95 7.15 23.75 17.90
CA SER A 95 6.19 24.41 18.81
C SER A 95 5.98 25.86 18.46
N ASP A 96 4.73 26.30 18.57
CA ASP A 96 4.33 27.68 18.58
C ASP A 96 4.16 28.13 20.04
N ARG A 97 4.53 29.36 20.33
CA ARG A 97 4.28 30.05 21.60
C ARG A 97 2.95 30.77 21.52
N LEU A 98 2.11 30.57 22.52
CA LEU A 98 0.84 31.23 22.65
C LEU A 98 0.93 32.33 23.73
N TYR A 99 0.40 33.49 23.42
CA TYR A 99 0.15 34.56 24.37
C TYR A 99 -1.35 34.58 24.65
N LYS A 100 -1.75 34.21 25.88
CA LYS A 100 -3.14 34.23 26.29
C LYS A 100 -3.48 35.58 26.93
N VAL A 101 -4.39 36.29 26.27
CA VAL A 101 -4.93 37.56 26.75
C VAL A 101 -6.22 37.30 27.50
N GLU A 102 -6.29 37.78 28.75
CA GLU A 102 -7.42 37.53 29.65
C GLU A 102 -7.80 38.86 30.38
N ASN A 103 -8.98 38.88 30.95
CA ASN A 103 -9.43 39.95 31.88
C ASN A 103 -9.47 41.37 31.30
N LEU A 104 -9.81 41.53 29.99
CA LEU A 104 -9.94 42.86 29.40
C LEU A 104 -11.04 43.68 30.12
N LYS A 105 -10.70 44.91 30.52
CA LYS A 105 -11.58 45.90 31.18
C LYS A 105 -11.32 47.27 30.59
N GLY A 106 -12.28 48.19 30.70
CA GLY A 106 -12.15 49.59 30.26
C GLY A 106 -12.82 49.87 28.91
N ASN A 107 -12.29 50.84 28.19
CA ASN A 107 -12.89 51.40 26.98
C ASN A 107 -12.49 50.62 25.71
N ALA A 108 -12.52 49.29 25.78
CA ALA A 108 -12.24 48.43 24.62
C ALA A 108 -12.97 47.10 24.72
N ALA A 109 -13.18 46.43 23.57
CA ALA A 109 -13.71 45.10 23.46
C ALA A 109 -12.69 44.24 22.71
N ILE A 110 -12.60 42.91 23.04
CA ILE A 110 -11.72 41.97 22.38
C ILE A 110 -12.57 40.90 21.68
N ALA A 111 -12.22 40.63 20.42
CA ALA A 111 -12.79 39.53 19.63
C ALA A 111 -11.63 38.78 18.98
N GLY A 112 -11.37 37.53 19.43
CA GLY A 112 -10.22 36.74 18.98
C GLY A 112 -8.89 37.40 19.35
N ASP A 113 -8.12 37.84 18.37
CA ASP A 113 -6.85 38.54 18.49
C ASP A 113 -6.95 40.07 18.30
N THR A 114 -8.16 40.62 18.17
CA THR A 114 -8.38 42.01 17.82
C THR A 114 -9.04 42.75 18.95
N ILE A 115 -8.40 43.82 19.43
CA ILE A 115 -8.96 44.81 20.35
C ILE A 115 -9.58 45.94 19.53
N THR A 116 -10.82 46.28 19.82
CA THR A 116 -11.53 47.44 19.25
C THR A 116 -11.76 48.46 20.35
N VAL A 117 -11.26 49.68 20.17
CA VAL A 117 -11.52 50.80 21.10
C VAL A 117 -13.00 51.20 20.99
N THR A 118 -13.65 51.33 22.13
CA THR A 118 -15.01 51.85 22.22
C THR A 118 -15.00 53.34 22.45
N GLY A 119 -15.37 54.13 21.42
CA GLY A 119 -15.37 55.57 21.53
C GLY A 119 -15.85 56.28 20.27
N GLY A 120 -15.78 57.60 20.25
CA GLY A 120 -16.16 58.42 19.11
C GLY A 120 -15.08 58.56 18.07
N ALA A 121 -15.21 59.58 17.20
CA ALA A 121 -14.26 59.80 16.10
C ALA A 121 -12.87 60.30 16.61
N SER A 122 -12.78 60.83 17.80
CA SER A 122 -11.52 61.20 18.46
C SER A 122 -11.68 61.14 19.98
N GLY A 123 -10.60 60.92 20.71
CA GLY A 123 -10.64 60.83 22.16
C GLY A 123 -9.46 60.05 22.76
N THR A 124 -9.56 59.81 24.05
CA THR A 124 -8.62 58.99 24.81
C THR A 124 -9.37 57.77 25.38
N ALA A 125 -8.87 56.60 25.14
CA ALA A 125 -9.39 55.36 25.70
C ALA A 125 -8.34 54.70 26.59
N THR A 126 -8.76 54.22 27.75
CA THR A 126 -7.92 53.47 28.69
C THR A 126 -8.54 52.08 28.89
N PHE A 127 -7.73 51.04 28.77
CA PHE A 127 -8.13 49.67 29.02
C PHE A 127 -6.99 48.85 29.63
N GLU A 128 -7.33 47.77 30.30
CA GLU A 128 -6.40 46.90 31.03
C GLU A 128 -6.68 45.45 30.68
N TYR A 129 -5.62 44.64 30.59
CA TYR A 129 -5.72 43.20 30.39
C TYR A 129 -4.49 42.48 30.95
N ASP A 130 -4.61 41.16 31.13
CA ASP A 130 -3.52 40.31 31.59
C ASP A 130 -3.05 39.41 30.43
N VAL A 131 -1.73 39.20 30.32
CA VAL A 131 -1.12 38.33 29.31
C VAL A 131 -0.30 37.24 29.98
N LYS A 132 -0.57 35.99 29.63
CA LYS A 132 0.23 34.82 30.05
C LYS A 132 1.07 34.30 28.90
N GLY A 133 2.19 33.62 29.23
CA GLY A 133 3.08 33.04 28.24
C GLY A 133 4.21 33.95 27.76
N VAL A 134 4.40 35.14 28.41
CA VAL A 134 5.42 36.15 28.04
C VAL A 134 6.83 35.77 28.48
N ILE A 135 6.99 34.85 29.42
CA ILE A 135 8.28 34.46 30.01
C ILE A 135 8.87 33.25 29.28
N THR A 136 10.16 33.29 29.01
CA THR A 136 10.97 32.16 28.50
C THR A 136 12.11 31.89 29.47
N PRO A 137 12.23 30.72 30.07
CA PRO A 137 13.41 30.37 30.85
C PRO A 137 14.61 30.21 29.92
N LEU A 138 15.72 30.86 30.25
CA LEU A 138 17.01 30.74 29.56
C LEU A 138 18.03 30.29 30.60
N GLY A 139 18.88 29.33 30.31
CA GLY A 139 19.97 28.83 31.15
C GLY A 139 20.05 29.38 32.56
N ASP A 140 20.66 30.55 32.72
CA ASP A 140 20.88 31.23 34.01
C ASP A 140 19.88 32.36 34.32
N GLY A 141 18.89 32.63 33.46
CA GLY A 141 17.93 33.71 33.61
C GLY A 141 16.55 33.42 33.04
N GLU A 142 15.75 34.44 32.98
CA GLU A 142 14.43 34.45 32.35
C GLU A 142 14.32 35.64 31.39
N GLU A 143 13.76 35.45 30.21
CA GLU A 143 13.45 36.48 29.22
C GLU A 143 11.94 36.75 29.19
N MET A 144 11.54 37.99 29.38
CA MET A 144 10.21 38.46 29.06
C MET A 144 10.22 39.07 27.65
N ARG A 145 9.34 38.59 26.77
CA ARG A 145 9.15 39.18 25.45
C ARG A 145 7.68 39.49 25.24
N TRP A 146 7.39 40.75 24.87
CA TRP A 146 6.03 41.19 24.59
C TRP A 146 6.00 42.24 23.47
N TYR A 147 4.94 42.21 22.66
CA TYR A 147 4.62 43.19 21.62
C TYR A 147 3.80 44.32 22.29
N ALA A 148 4.49 45.23 22.93
CA ALA A 148 3.93 46.06 23.98
C ALA A 148 3.02 47.18 23.46
N ALA A 149 3.42 47.87 22.39
CA ALA A 149 2.66 48.98 21.80
C ALA A 149 2.56 48.80 20.27
N GLY A 150 1.71 49.56 19.62
CA GLY A 150 1.47 49.46 18.17
C GLY A 150 0.54 48.31 17.78
N GLY A 151 0.59 47.82 16.50
CA GLY A 151 -0.36 46.85 15.95
C GLY A 151 -1.73 47.46 15.66
N TRP A 152 -1.85 48.78 15.69
CA TRP A 152 -3.07 49.53 15.39
C TRP A 152 -3.35 49.55 13.89
N SER A 153 -4.61 49.62 13.51
CA SER A 153 -5.05 49.82 12.11
C SER A 153 -4.66 51.18 11.53
N ALA A 154 -4.32 52.12 12.40
CA ALA A 154 -3.85 53.47 12.06
C ALA A 154 -2.37 53.65 12.45
N PRO A 155 -1.61 54.55 11.81
CA PRO A 155 -0.25 54.86 12.20
C PRO A 155 -0.22 55.48 13.60
N VAL A 156 0.87 55.23 14.35
CA VAL A 156 1.10 55.74 15.69
C VAL A 156 2.20 56.79 15.61
N GLU A 157 1.94 58.01 16.10
CA GLU A 157 2.94 59.09 16.11
C GLU A 157 3.98 58.88 17.22
N GLN A 158 3.53 58.56 18.43
CA GLN A 158 4.41 58.25 19.56
C GLN A 158 3.89 57.07 20.36
N ALA A 159 4.75 56.08 20.58
CA ALA A 159 4.50 54.97 21.49
C ALA A 159 5.48 55.00 22.67
N THR A 160 4.95 54.90 23.89
CA THR A 160 5.74 54.85 25.11
C THR A 160 5.36 53.63 25.93
N VAL A 161 6.36 52.91 26.44
CA VAL A 161 6.14 51.74 27.26
C VAL A 161 6.96 51.85 28.54
N LYS A 162 6.28 51.78 29.68
CA LYS A 162 6.91 51.73 30.98
C LYS A 162 6.70 50.38 31.62
N VAL A 163 7.78 49.70 31.97
CA VAL A 163 7.73 48.40 32.61
C VAL A 163 8.18 48.48 34.05
N THR A 164 7.38 47.93 34.96
CA THR A 164 7.76 47.77 36.36
C THR A 164 7.91 46.29 36.65
N GLY A 165 9.10 45.87 37.04
CA GLY A 165 9.41 44.46 37.33
C GLY A 165 9.18 44.09 38.78
N SER A 166 8.89 42.82 39.03
CA SER A 166 8.89 42.24 40.38
C SER A 166 10.30 41.94 40.88
N ALA A 167 11.30 42.04 40.03
CA ALA A 167 12.72 41.89 40.33
C ALA A 167 13.57 42.82 39.49
N GLN A 168 14.85 42.91 39.81
CA GLN A 168 15.81 43.74 39.13
C GLN A 168 16.00 43.29 37.67
N ILE A 169 15.82 44.21 36.73
CA ILE A 169 16.07 44.04 35.32
C ILE A 169 17.57 43.95 35.11
N GLN A 170 18.06 42.91 34.46
CA GLN A 170 19.47 42.70 34.17
C GLN A 170 19.88 43.28 32.80
N ASN A 171 19.01 43.18 31.83
CA ASN A 171 19.20 43.71 30.49
C ASN A 171 17.85 44.09 29.88
N LEU A 172 17.89 44.99 28.89
CA LEU A 172 16.72 45.37 28.12
C LEU A 172 17.11 45.59 26.65
N SER A 173 16.16 45.30 25.79
CA SER A 173 16.25 45.54 24.33
C SER A 173 14.85 45.86 23.80
N CYS A 174 14.78 46.64 22.72
CA CYS A 174 13.53 46.88 22.02
C CYS A 174 13.73 46.87 20.51
N PHE A 175 12.67 46.51 19.80
CA PHE A 175 12.63 46.46 18.36
C PHE A 175 11.34 47.09 17.86
N ALA A 176 11.43 47.91 16.80
CA ALA A 176 10.29 48.60 16.21
C ALA A 176 10.10 48.22 14.74
N GLY A 177 8.85 48.18 14.28
CA GLY A 177 8.48 47.86 12.90
C GLY A 177 7.66 46.58 12.75
N ALA A 178 7.83 45.86 11.64
CA ALA A 178 7.17 44.59 11.41
C ALA A 178 7.56 43.57 12.47
N LEU A 179 6.72 42.52 12.66
CA LEU A 179 6.91 41.47 13.70
C LEU A 179 8.29 40.81 13.70
N THR A 180 8.94 40.75 12.56
CA THR A 180 10.29 40.17 12.36
C THR A 180 11.39 41.23 12.35
N SER A 181 11.07 42.48 12.62
CA SER A 181 12.04 43.58 12.60
C SER A 181 13.10 43.39 13.69
N ALA A 182 14.34 43.63 13.33
CA ALA A 182 15.48 43.70 14.24
C ALA A 182 15.97 45.16 14.41
N LEU A 183 15.23 46.14 13.88
CA LEU A 183 15.58 47.56 14.04
C LEU A 183 15.35 47.99 15.48
N PRO A 184 16.33 48.64 16.13
CA PRO A 184 16.15 49.13 17.48
C PRO A 184 15.06 50.20 17.53
N CYS A 185 14.39 50.32 18.67
CA CYS A 185 13.48 51.43 18.93
C CYS A 185 14.23 52.76 19.12
N THR A 186 13.49 53.86 19.14
CA THR A 186 14.06 55.21 19.25
C THR A 186 14.85 55.42 20.55
N ALA A 187 14.32 54.95 21.67
CA ALA A 187 15.02 55.03 22.96
C ALA A 187 14.63 53.85 23.87
N ALA A 188 15.58 53.39 24.66
CA ALA A 188 15.38 52.43 25.74
C ALA A 188 16.30 52.77 26.89
N SER A 189 15.76 52.87 28.10
CA SER A 189 16.52 53.19 29.28
C SER A 189 16.04 52.39 30.50
N MET A 190 16.91 52.22 31.46
CA MET A 190 16.61 51.53 32.70
C MET A 190 16.99 52.50 33.84
N ASP A 191 16.19 52.53 34.89
CA ASP A 191 16.54 53.32 36.05
C ASP A 191 17.78 52.72 36.76
N HIS A 192 18.46 53.56 37.59
CA HIS A 192 19.69 53.15 38.27
C HIS A 192 19.47 52.09 39.35
N THR A 193 18.23 51.79 39.69
CA THR A 193 17.87 50.66 40.59
C THR A 193 17.58 49.37 39.85
N GLY A 194 17.38 49.45 38.56
CA GLY A 194 16.93 48.32 37.74
C GLY A 194 15.48 47.89 37.99
N ALA A 195 14.70 48.75 38.69
CA ALA A 195 13.31 48.41 39.00
C ALA A 195 12.34 48.80 37.89
N THR A 196 12.71 49.74 37.02
CA THR A 196 11.88 50.19 35.90
C THR A 196 12.65 50.21 34.59
N GLY A 197 11.96 49.91 33.49
CA GLY A 197 12.45 50.07 32.12
C GLY A 197 11.49 50.95 31.34
N ASP A 198 12.04 51.96 30.65
CA ASP A 198 11.29 52.91 29.84
C ASP A 198 11.72 52.73 28.35
N PHE A 199 10.73 52.67 27.47
CA PHE A 199 10.95 52.52 26.04
C PHE A 199 10.12 53.53 25.27
N GLU A 200 10.70 54.11 24.21
CA GLU A 200 10.03 55.06 23.33
C GLU A 200 10.27 54.73 21.88
N GLN A 201 9.21 54.87 21.09
CA GLN A 201 9.28 54.79 19.65
C GLN A 201 8.50 55.94 19.02
N GLN A 202 9.14 56.64 18.09
CA GLN A 202 8.51 57.66 17.27
C GLN A 202 8.22 57.13 15.88
N GLY A 203 6.94 57.19 15.49
CA GLY A 203 6.45 56.74 14.20
C GLY A 203 6.43 55.21 14.04
N LEU A 204 5.24 54.64 14.10
CA LEU A 204 4.98 53.26 13.67
C LEU A 204 3.93 53.34 12.57
N ALA A 205 4.16 52.64 11.46
CA ALA A 205 3.15 52.50 10.42
C ALA A 205 1.99 51.61 10.92
N GLY A 206 0.83 51.71 10.27
CA GLY A 206 -0.30 50.85 10.63
C GLY A 206 0.06 49.38 10.58
N GLY A 207 -0.21 48.66 11.67
CA GLY A 207 0.13 47.26 11.86
C GLY A 207 1.54 46.97 12.39
N GLU A 208 2.44 47.97 12.46
CA GLU A 208 3.77 47.80 13.08
C GLU A 208 3.70 47.80 14.60
N THR A 209 4.66 47.18 15.25
CA THR A 209 4.68 46.99 16.71
C THR A 209 6.00 47.45 17.33
N LEU A 210 5.93 47.88 18.59
CA LEU A 210 7.08 48.01 19.47
C LEU A 210 7.18 46.76 20.33
N THR A 211 8.22 45.96 20.05
CA THR A 211 8.54 44.73 20.79
C THR A 211 9.58 45.03 21.87
N ILE A 212 9.30 44.67 23.10
CA ILE A 212 10.24 44.81 24.22
C ILE A 212 10.74 43.43 24.65
N VAL A 213 11.99 43.38 25.05
CA VAL A 213 12.67 42.21 25.59
C VAL A 213 13.43 42.59 26.85
N MET A 214 13.18 41.86 27.92
CA MET A 214 13.79 42.13 29.23
C MET A 214 14.29 40.85 29.85
N GLY A 215 15.51 40.88 30.38
CA GLY A 215 16.12 39.79 31.13
C GLY A 215 15.98 39.95 32.63
N TYR A 216 15.65 38.85 33.29
CA TYR A 216 15.52 38.76 34.75
C TYR A 216 16.36 37.60 35.29
N PRO A 217 16.74 37.62 36.58
CA PRO A 217 17.35 36.47 37.25
C PRO A 217 16.42 35.25 37.21
N LYS A 218 17.00 34.07 37.21
CA LYS A 218 16.27 32.79 37.17
C LYS A 218 15.32 32.64 38.37
N GLY A 219 14.10 32.16 38.10
CA GLY A 219 13.09 31.91 39.14
C GLY A 219 12.36 33.14 39.66
N THR A 220 12.57 34.29 39.03
CA THR A 220 11.97 35.57 39.46
C THR A 220 10.48 35.63 39.18
N SER A 221 10.04 35.21 38.01
CA SER A 221 8.66 35.38 37.57
C SER A 221 7.76 34.19 37.96
N GLY A 222 8.31 33.00 38.09
CA GLY A 222 7.55 31.76 38.30
C GLY A 222 6.66 31.40 37.11
N GLY A 223 6.86 32.03 35.95
CA GLY A 223 6.13 31.79 34.72
C GLY A 223 6.90 30.97 33.71
N GLY A 224 6.24 30.64 32.60
CA GLY A 224 6.86 29.93 31.47
C GLY A 224 6.09 30.13 30.16
N PRO A 225 6.66 29.75 29.05
CA PRO A 225 5.99 29.83 27.75
C PRO A 225 4.82 28.83 27.69
N ILE A 226 3.72 29.27 27.10
CA ILE A 226 2.61 28.37 26.75
C ILE A 226 2.90 27.86 25.35
N LEU A 227 3.24 26.57 25.23
CA LEU A 227 3.62 25.98 23.97
C LEU A 227 2.49 25.11 23.41
N GLU A 228 2.22 25.29 22.13
CA GLU A 228 1.34 24.44 21.35
C GLU A 228 2.14 23.75 20.27
N ARG A 229 1.99 22.45 20.18
CA ARG A 229 2.72 21.67 19.17
C ARG A 229 2.26 22.05 17.77
N ARG A 230 3.21 22.36 16.91
CA ARG A 230 2.97 22.62 15.49
C ARG A 230 3.04 21.32 14.70
N PHE A 231 1.99 21.05 13.93
CA PHE A 231 2.02 19.94 12.98
C PHE A 231 2.83 20.36 11.75
N GLU A 232 4.00 19.77 11.59
CA GLU A 232 4.80 19.82 10.37
C GLU A 232 5.21 18.39 9.99
N LEU A 233 5.24 18.09 8.68
CA LEU A 233 5.65 16.77 8.19
C LEU A 233 7.08 16.42 8.62
N SER A 234 7.98 17.39 8.65
CA SER A 234 9.35 17.24 9.16
C SER A 234 9.38 16.74 10.60
N ASN A 235 8.47 17.23 11.44
CA ASN A 235 8.38 16.86 12.87
C ASN A 235 7.71 15.50 13.07
N ALA A 236 6.75 15.16 12.20
CA ALA A 236 6.02 13.90 12.24
C ALA A 236 6.89 12.70 11.83
N PHE A 237 7.86 12.92 10.92
CA PHE A 237 8.76 11.91 10.36
C PHE A 237 10.23 12.20 10.67
N THR A 238 10.53 12.72 11.86
CA THR A 238 11.88 13.04 12.29
C THR A 238 12.77 11.79 12.29
N VAL A 239 13.90 11.85 11.59
CA VAL A 239 14.90 10.78 11.57
C VAL A 239 16.04 11.15 12.53
N ASN A 240 16.08 10.52 13.69
CA ASN A 240 17.15 10.61 14.65
C ASN A 240 17.56 9.21 15.13
N ALA A 241 18.58 9.09 15.96
CA ALA A 241 19.05 7.79 16.45
C ALA A 241 17.94 6.97 17.15
N VAL A 242 17.00 7.63 17.83
CA VAL A 242 15.91 6.97 18.56
C VAL A 242 14.81 6.51 17.58
N THR A 243 14.31 7.42 16.73
CA THR A 243 13.22 7.07 15.78
C THR A 243 13.69 6.13 14.69
N GLY A 244 14.92 6.31 14.17
CA GLY A 244 15.54 5.42 13.21
C GLY A 244 15.86 4.04 13.80
N GLY A 245 16.37 4.01 15.03
CA GLY A 245 16.61 2.76 15.76
C GLY A 245 15.33 2.00 16.06
N ALA A 246 14.27 2.70 16.46
CA ALA A 246 12.95 2.11 16.70
C ALA A 246 12.32 1.56 15.40
N LEU A 247 12.42 2.29 14.28
CA LEU A 247 12.00 1.83 12.97
C LEU A 247 12.74 0.54 12.57
N ALA A 248 14.08 0.56 12.64
CA ALA A 248 14.90 -0.60 12.26
C ALA A 248 14.61 -1.82 13.15
N GLY A 249 14.49 -1.62 14.46
CA GLY A 249 14.15 -2.68 15.41
C GLY A 249 12.77 -3.27 15.14
N LEU A 250 11.76 -2.45 14.90
CA LEU A 250 10.41 -2.90 14.59
C LEU A 250 10.36 -3.64 13.24
N LEU A 251 11.04 -3.14 12.20
CA LEU A 251 11.15 -3.84 10.92
C LEU A 251 11.82 -5.21 11.08
N LEU A 252 12.89 -5.29 11.83
CA LEU A 252 13.59 -6.55 12.08
C LEU A 252 12.66 -7.57 12.77
N VAL A 253 11.91 -7.14 13.79
CA VAL A 253 10.95 -8.00 14.50
C VAL A 253 9.81 -8.44 13.59
N LEU A 254 9.21 -7.52 12.82
CA LEU A 254 8.08 -7.83 11.95
C LEU A 254 8.48 -8.72 10.77
N LEU A 255 9.53 -8.33 10.03
CA LEU A 255 10.02 -9.12 8.89
C LEU A 255 10.66 -10.44 9.33
N GLY A 256 11.39 -10.43 10.44
CA GLY A 256 11.91 -11.65 11.07
C GLY A 256 10.78 -12.59 11.51
N GLY A 257 9.71 -12.05 12.08
CA GLY A 257 8.49 -12.80 12.43
C GLY A 257 7.81 -13.40 11.20
N ILE A 258 7.69 -12.66 10.10
CA ILE A 258 7.16 -13.16 8.82
C ILE A 258 8.06 -14.28 8.26
N GLY A 259 9.39 -14.07 8.30
CA GLY A 259 10.36 -15.09 7.90
C GLY A 259 10.25 -16.37 8.74
N LEU A 260 10.08 -16.24 10.05
CA LEU A 260 9.88 -17.37 10.96
C LEU A 260 8.54 -18.09 10.67
N LEU A 261 7.48 -17.35 10.42
CA LEU A 261 6.18 -17.91 10.01
C LEU A 261 6.30 -18.71 8.71
N TYR A 262 6.98 -18.17 7.71
CA TYR A 262 7.28 -18.89 6.48
C TYR A 262 8.10 -20.16 6.75
N TRP A 263 9.16 -20.05 7.55
CA TRP A 263 10.02 -21.17 7.86
C TRP A 263 9.32 -22.32 8.60
N THR A 264 8.34 -21.99 9.47
CA THR A 264 7.60 -22.98 10.27
C THR A 264 6.34 -23.51 9.59
N ARG A 265 5.70 -22.74 8.69
CA ARG A 265 4.39 -23.06 8.12
C ARG A 265 4.32 -23.05 6.60
N GLY A 266 5.23 -22.32 5.92
CA GLY A 266 5.23 -22.14 4.47
C GLY A 266 6.22 -23.02 3.72
N ARG A 267 6.97 -23.89 4.41
CA ARG A 267 7.91 -24.81 3.77
C ARG A 267 7.29 -26.16 3.55
N ASP A 268 7.53 -26.72 2.36
CA ASP A 268 7.18 -28.09 2.04
C ASP A 268 7.83 -29.07 3.03
N ALA A 269 7.13 -30.11 3.37
CA ALA A 269 7.67 -31.20 4.18
C ALA A 269 8.83 -31.88 3.41
N ARG A 270 9.88 -32.25 4.15
CA ARG A 270 10.98 -33.01 3.57
C ARG A 270 10.54 -34.44 3.31
N VAL A 271 10.89 -34.96 2.14
CA VAL A 271 10.74 -36.39 1.86
C VAL A 271 11.77 -37.16 2.71
N VAL A 272 11.28 -37.92 3.66
CA VAL A 272 12.14 -38.77 4.51
C VAL A 272 12.38 -40.09 3.79
N GLY A 273 13.62 -40.54 3.70
CA GLY A 273 14.16 -41.57 2.82
C GLY A 273 13.47 -42.95 2.72
N HIS A 274 12.45 -43.24 3.53
CA HIS A 274 11.66 -44.47 3.38
C HIS A 274 10.64 -44.40 2.24
N GLU A 275 10.13 -43.22 1.90
CA GLU A 275 9.22 -43.03 0.78
C GLU A 275 9.95 -42.91 -0.55
N SER A 276 11.25 -42.57 -0.52
CA SER A 276 12.11 -42.53 -1.71
C SER A 276 12.32 -43.90 -2.38
N GLY A 277 12.19 -44.98 -1.64
CA GLY A 277 12.28 -46.37 -2.19
C GLY A 277 11.03 -46.81 -2.95
N ALA A 278 9.87 -46.18 -2.69
CA ALA A 278 8.63 -46.39 -3.43
C ALA A 278 8.60 -45.62 -4.77
N LEU A 279 9.58 -44.76 -5.00
CA LEU A 279 9.72 -43.91 -6.17
C LEU A 279 10.55 -44.58 -7.26
N ASN A 280 10.53 -45.93 -7.39
CA ASN A 280 11.10 -46.57 -8.57
C ASN A 280 10.08 -46.51 -9.72
N PRO A 281 10.17 -45.45 -10.57
CA PRO A 281 9.14 -45.18 -11.57
C PRO A 281 9.25 -46.07 -12.81
N MET A 282 10.24 -46.96 -12.85
CA MET A 282 10.45 -47.87 -13.98
C MET A 282 9.72 -49.18 -13.74
N ARG A 283 8.64 -49.39 -14.48
CA ARG A 283 7.99 -50.70 -14.66
C ARG A 283 8.14 -51.15 -16.12
N ASP A 284 8.49 -52.40 -16.33
CA ASP A 284 8.60 -52.98 -17.65
C ASP A 284 9.49 -52.18 -18.65
N GLY A 285 10.54 -51.55 -18.14
CA GLY A 285 11.52 -50.80 -18.94
C GLY A 285 11.11 -49.38 -19.34
N HIS A 286 9.97 -48.88 -18.86
CA HIS A 286 9.54 -47.49 -19.08
C HIS A 286 9.08 -46.81 -17.81
N PHE A 287 9.18 -45.50 -17.82
CA PHE A 287 8.79 -44.64 -16.68
C PHE A 287 7.27 -44.50 -16.65
N THR A 288 6.61 -44.94 -15.59
CA THR A 288 5.15 -44.84 -15.47
C THR A 288 4.72 -43.51 -14.89
N PRO A 289 3.53 -42.99 -15.24
CA PRO A 289 2.94 -41.84 -14.54
C PRO A 289 2.85 -42.12 -13.05
N PRO A 290 2.94 -41.07 -12.20
CA PRO A 290 2.82 -41.23 -10.76
C PRO A 290 1.49 -41.88 -10.37
N ASP A 291 1.56 -42.98 -9.59
CA ASP A 291 0.35 -43.69 -9.15
C ASP A 291 -0.61 -42.75 -8.41
N GLY A 292 -1.86 -42.70 -8.89
CA GLY A 292 -2.92 -41.87 -8.29
C GLY A 292 -2.86 -40.39 -8.61
N VAL A 293 -1.89 -39.91 -9.41
CA VAL A 293 -1.81 -38.52 -9.88
C VAL A 293 -2.38 -38.40 -11.29
N ARG A 294 -3.50 -37.73 -11.45
CA ARG A 294 -4.10 -37.45 -12.76
C ARG A 294 -3.48 -36.20 -13.41
N PRO A 295 -3.48 -36.11 -14.74
CA PRO A 295 -2.91 -34.96 -15.47
C PRO A 295 -3.45 -33.62 -14.97
N GLY A 296 -4.75 -33.51 -14.75
CA GLY A 296 -5.37 -32.27 -14.25
C GLY A 296 -5.00 -31.86 -12.84
N GLN A 297 -4.41 -32.76 -12.05
CA GLN A 297 -3.96 -32.45 -10.68
C GLN A 297 -2.51 -31.93 -10.65
N ILE A 298 -1.76 -32.08 -11.75
CA ILE A 298 -0.32 -31.81 -11.80
C ILE A 298 0.00 -30.33 -11.58
N GLY A 299 -0.75 -29.42 -12.23
CA GLY A 299 -0.53 -28.00 -12.03
C GLY A 299 -0.71 -27.62 -10.57
N THR A 300 -1.79 -28.07 -9.93
CA THR A 300 -2.02 -27.83 -8.50
C THR A 300 -0.91 -28.44 -7.62
N LEU A 301 -0.35 -29.59 -8.00
CA LEU A 301 0.75 -30.20 -7.27
C LEU A 301 2.07 -29.45 -7.50
N LEU A 302 2.30 -28.92 -8.71
CA LEU A 302 3.54 -28.28 -9.13
C LEU A 302 3.67 -26.84 -8.60
N ASP A 303 2.66 -26.00 -8.88
CA ASP A 303 2.68 -24.58 -8.58
C ASP A 303 1.55 -24.13 -7.64
N GLU A 304 0.79 -25.10 -7.11
CA GLU A 304 -0.30 -24.88 -6.13
C GLU A 304 -1.48 -24.11 -6.71
N GLN A 305 -1.58 -24.03 -8.03
CA GLN A 305 -2.65 -23.36 -8.75
C GLN A 305 -3.37 -24.32 -9.69
N ALA A 306 -4.68 -24.19 -9.76
CA ALA A 306 -5.49 -24.88 -10.76
C ALA A 306 -5.59 -23.97 -11.99
N ASP A 307 -4.79 -24.27 -13.00
CA ASP A 307 -4.70 -23.47 -14.22
C ASP A 307 -5.55 -24.06 -15.37
N VAL A 308 -5.71 -23.25 -16.42
CA VAL A 308 -6.48 -23.65 -17.61
C VAL A 308 -5.86 -24.86 -18.32
N ILE A 309 -4.53 -24.99 -18.26
CA ILE A 309 -3.83 -26.11 -18.84
C ILE A 309 -4.20 -27.44 -18.17
N ASP A 310 -4.47 -27.43 -16.86
CA ASP A 310 -4.90 -28.60 -16.09
C ASP A 310 -6.28 -29.07 -16.56
N VAL A 311 -7.17 -28.12 -16.85
CA VAL A 311 -8.50 -28.41 -17.40
C VAL A 311 -8.38 -29.00 -18.81
N THR A 312 -7.50 -28.41 -19.64
CA THR A 312 -7.25 -28.94 -21.02
C THR A 312 -6.68 -30.35 -20.97
N ALA A 313 -5.69 -30.59 -20.11
CA ALA A 313 -5.13 -31.94 -19.94
C ALA A 313 -6.16 -32.92 -19.38
N THR A 314 -7.07 -32.49 -18.52
CA THR A 314 -8.18 -33.33 -18.04
C THR A 314 -9.13 -33.72 -19.17
N ILE A 315 -9.44 -32.81 -20.11
CA ILE A 315 -10.27 -33.12 -21.28
C ILE A 315 -9.61 -34.21 -22.14
N VAL A 316 -8.31 -34.09 -22.40
CA VAL A 316 -7.55 -35.11 -23.15
C VAL A 316 -7.48 -36.42 -22.36
N ASP A 317 -7.30 -36.39 -21.05
CA ASP A 317 -7.31 -37.61 -20.21
C ASP A 317 -8.67 -38.31 -20.21
N LEU A 318 -9.76 -37.55 -20.14
CA LEU A 318 -11.12 -38.10 -20.28
C LEU A 318 -11.34 -38.74 -21.65
N ALA A 319 -10.77 -38.15 -22.69
CA ALA A 319 -10.87 -38.73 -24.03
C ALA A 319 -10.08 -40.06 -24.13
N VAL A 320 -8.82 -40.04 -23.69
CA VAL A 320 -7.97 -41.26 -23.69
C VAL A 320 -8.58 -42.38 -22.84
N ARG A 321 -9.28 -42.07 -21.77
CA ARG A 321 -9.97 -43.06 -20.92
C ARG A 321 -11.36 -43.48 -21.44
N GLY A 322 -11.80 -42.95 -22.59
CA GLY A 322 -13.04 -43.38 -23.26
C GLY A 322 -14.32 -42.75 -22.68
N TYR A 323 -14.24 -41.58 -22.05
CA TYR A 323 -15.41 -40.81 -21.60
C TYR A 323 -15.88 -39.79 -22.65
N VAL A 324 -14.95 -39.28 -23.44
CA VAL A 324 -15.18 -38.25 -24.46
C VAL A 324 -14.45 -38.65 -25.73
N ARG A 325 -15.00 -38.33 -26.89
CA ARG A 325 -14.29 -38.37 -28.16
C ARG A 325 -14.07 -36.94 -28.65
N ILE A 326 -12.90 -36.67 -29.23
CA ILE A 326 -12.51 -35.38 -29.78
C ILE A 326 -12.53 -35.51 -31.31
N ASP A 327 -13.43 -34.80 -31.96
CA ASP A 327 -13.58 -34.80 -33.42
C ASP A 327 -13.11 -33.44 -33.97
N GLU A 328 -11.98 -33.40 -34.72
CA GLU A 328 -11.49 -32.19 -35.39
C GLU A 328 -12.41 -31.85 -36.55
N GLN A 329 -12.91 -30.61 -36.59
CA GLN A 329 -13.79 -30.18 -37.68
C GLN A 329 -13.01 -29.90 -38.97
N PRO A 330 -13.58 -30.20 -40.15
CA PRO A 330 -12.97 -29.85 -41.44
C PRO A 330 -12.76 -28.33 -41.52
N ARG A 331 -11.55 -27.90 -41.86
CA ARG A 331 -11.23 -26.47 -42.02
C ARG A 331 -11.83 -25.92 -43.32
N GLN A 332 -12.65 -24.91 -43.22
CA GLN A 332 -12.94 -24.03 -44.32
C GLN A 332 -11.79 -23.01 -44.48
N THR A 333 -11.55 -22.52 -45.68
CA THR A 333 -10.30 -21.83 -46.09
C THR A 333 -9.84 -20.65 -45.24
N TYR A 334 -10.72 -20.08 -44.39
CA TYR A 334 -10.42 -18.93 -43.53
C TYR A 334 -10.88 -19.07 -42.09
N ASP A 335 -11.41 -20.23 -41.67
CA ASP A 335 -11.93 -20.44 -40.33
C ASP A 335 -10.85 -20.90 -39.36
N ALA A 336 -10.94 -20.41 -38.11
CA ALA A 336 -10.13 -20.92 -37.03
C ALA A 336 -10.48 -22.42 -36.82
N PRO A 337 -9.49 -23.28 -36.55
CA PRO A 337 -9.74 -24.69 -36.27
C PRO A 337 -10.63 -24.84 -35.03
N ASP A 338 -11.62 -25.73 -35.13
CA ASP A 338 -12.54 -26.05 -34.03
C ASP A 338 -12.67 -27.56 -33.85
N TRP A 339 -13.15 -27.99 -32.70
CA TRP A 339 -13.33 -29.39 -32.34
C TRP A 339 -14.68 -29.63 -31.72
N THR A 340 -15.29 -30.78 -32.02
CA THR A 340 -16.48 -31.25 -31.32
C THR A 340 -16.07 -32.24 -30.24
N LEU A 341 -16.45 -31.97 -29.03
CA LEU A 341 -16.38 -32.93 -27.92
C LEU A 341 -17.65 -33.76 -27.92
N VAL A 342 -17.55 -35.09 -28.05
CA VAL A 342 -18.67 -36.00 -28.13
C VAL A 342 -18.68 -36.89 -26.89
N LYS A 343 -19.82 -36.97 -26.23
CA LYS A 343 -20.06 -37.84 -25.08
C LYS A 343 -20.15 -39.29 -25.51
N LEU A 344 -19.41 -40.20 -24.88
CA LEU A 344 -19.49 -41.62 -25.13
C LEU A 344 -20.53 -42.29 -24.22
N PRO A 345 -21.55 -42.98 -24.76
CA PRO A 345 -22.69 -43.48 -24.00
C PRO A 345 -22.34 -44.57 -22.98
N ASP A 346 -21.35 -45.41 -23.28
CA ASP A 346 -20.97 -46.54 -22.43
C ASP A 346 -19.91 -46.19 -21.36
N ALA A 347 -19.58 -44.92 -21.22
CA ALA A 347 -18.55 -44.47 -20.28
C ALA A 347 -19.01 -44.63 -18.80
N PRO A 348 -18.20 -45.24 -17.93
CA PRO A 348 -18.55 -45.41 -16.51
C PRO A 348 -18.38 -44.10 -15.72
N VAL A 349 -19.27 -43.14 -15.94
CA VAL A 349 -19.20 -41.78 -15.40
C VAL A 349 -19.16 -41.75 -13.86
N SER A 350 -19.65 -42.83 -13.21
CA SER A 350 -19.57 -42.98 -11.74
C SER A 350 -18.14 -43.18 -11.22
N ALA A 351 -17.20 -43.58 -12.09
CA ALA A 351 -15.79 -43.79 -11.75
C ALA A 351 -14.95 -42.49 -11.85
N LEU A 352 -15.53 -41.39 -12.31
CA LEU A 352 -14.86 -40.12 -12.40
C LEU A 352 -14.59 -39.53 -11.00
N LEU A 353 -13.43 -38.92 -10.84
CA LEU A 353 -13.12 -38.09 -9.67
C LEU A 353 -14.04 -36.86 -9.61
N PRO A 354 -14.31 -36.30 -8.44
CA PRO A 354 -15.27 -35.20 -8.32
C PRO A 354 -14.99 -33.99 -9.22
N TYR A 355 -13.71 -33.62 -9.43
CA TYR A 355 -13.36 -32.52 -10.32
C TYR A 355 -13.50 -32.91 -11.80
N GLU A 356 -13.20 -34.17 -12.16
CA GLU A 356 -13.41 -34.71 -13.51
C GLU A 356 -14.90 -34.74 -13.84
N ARG A 357 -15.73 -35.15 -12.87
CA ARG A 357 -17.18 -35.15 -12.98
C ARG A 357 -17.72 -33.73 -13.15
N ALA A 358 -17.26 -32.81 -12.33
CA ALA A 358 -17.66 -31.39 -12.42
C ALA A 358 -17.30 -30.80 -13.80
N LEU A 359 -16.13 -31.16 -14.35
CA LEU A 359 -15.70 -30.75 -15.68
C LEU A 359 -16.58 -31.36 -16.77
N TYR A 360 -16.81 -32.67 -16.68
CA TYR A 360 -17.63 -33.43 -17.64
C TYR A 360 -19.06 -32.86 -17.70
N ASP A 361 -19.67 -32.63 -16.54
CA ASP A 361 -21.02 -32.09 -16.45
C ASP A 361 -21.06 -30.61 -16.93
N ALA A 362 -19.99 -29.84 -16.72
CA ALA A 362 -19.87 -28.45 -17.20
C ALA A 362 -19.70 -28.35 -18.73
N ILE A 363 -19.04 -29.33 -19.35
CA ILE A 363 -18.86 -29.38 -20.81
C ILE A 363 -20.17 -29.75 -21.48
N PHE A 364 -20.79 -30.84 -21.05
CA PHE A 364 -21.92 -31.41 -21.76
C PHE A 364 -23.28 -30.87 -21.31
N ALA A 365 -23.44 -30.53 -20.03
CA ALA A 365 -24.73 -30.22 -19.44
C ALA A 365 -25.78 -31.29 -19.85
N ASP A 366 -26.77 -30.91 -20.63
CA ASP A 366 -27.80 -31.82 -21.15
C ASP A 366 -27.59 -32.18 -22.63
N ARG A 367 -26.38 -31.97 -23.20
CA ARG A 367 -26.05 -32.21 -24.60
C ARG A 367 -25.12 -33.44 -24.74
N ASP A 368 -25.23 -34.13 -25.88
CA ASP A 368 -24.34 -35.27 -26.20
C ASP A 368 -23.10 -34.85 -26.99
N SER A 369 -23.10 -33.64 -27.57
CA SER A 369 -21.96 -33.07 -28.27
C SER A 369 -21.90 -31.56 -28.11
N VAL A 370 -20.69 -30.99 -28.08
CA VAL A 370 -20.44 -29.55 -27.86
C VAL A 370 -19.25 -29.13 -28.71
N LEU A 371 -19.38 -28.01 -29.44
CA LEU A 371 -18.25 -27.36 -30.09
C LEU A 371 -17.38 -26.64 -29.05
N LEU A 372 -16.07 -26.74 -29.19
CA LEU A 372 -15.13 -26.08 -28.28
C LEU A 372 -15.30 -24.56 -28.29
N SER A 373 -15.62 -23.97 -29.43
CA SER A 373 -15.93 -22.58 -29.58
C SER A 373 -17.17 -22.11 -28.79
N GLU A 374 -18.16 -22.99 -28.59
CA GLU A 374 -19.37 -22.68 -27.80
C GLU A 374 -19.10 -22.58 -26.31
N LEU A 375 -18.00 -23.17 -25.83
CA LEU A 375 -17.59 -23.03 -24.41
C LEU A 375 -17.08 -21.62 -24.09
N ARG A 376 -16.80 -20.79 -25.11
CA ARG A 376 -16.39 -19.42 -24.89
C ARG A 376 -17.50 -18.62 -24.21
N GLY A 377 -17.21 -18.06 -23.05
CA GLY A 377 -18.12 -17.20 -22.30
C GLY A 377 -19.10 -17.91 -21.36
N SER A 378 -19.56 -19.10 -21.66
CA SER A 378 -20.48 -19.88 -20.82
C SER A 378 -19.77 -20.61 -19.68
N PHE A 379 -18.56 -21.08 -19.93
CA PHE A 379 -17.78 -21.97 -19.06
C PHE A 379 -17.20 -21.29 -17.81
N ALA A 380 -17.19 -19.95 -17.74
CA ALA A 380 -16.59 -19.22 -16.63
C ALA A 380 -17.18 -19.53 -15.24
N LYS A 381 -18.49 -19.76 -15.20
CA LYS A 381 -19.19 -20.09 -13.93
C LYS A 381 -18.82 -21.48 -13.43
N ASP A 382 -18.71 -22.40 -14.37
CA ASP A 382 -18.46 -23.81 -14.08
C ASP A 382 -16.99 -24.08 -13.79
N LEU A 383 -16.07 -23.30 -14.40
CA LEU A 383 -14.65 -23.33 -14.10
C LEU A 383 -14.35 -23.10 -12.60
N GLY A 384 -15.11 -22.22 -11.95
CA GLY A 384 -15.03 -22.03 -10.50
C GLY A 384 -15.30 -23.32 -9.73
N ARG A 385 -16.37 -24.03 -10.10
CA ARG A 385 -16.75 -25.32 -9.47
C ARG A 385 -15.70 -26.42 -9.73
N VAL A 386 -15.16 -26.49 -10.94
CA VAL A 386 -14.11 -27.45 -11.29
C VAL A 386 -12.85 -27.21 -10.45
N ARG A 387 -12.44 -25.94 -10.32
CA ARG A 387 -11.30 -25.56 -9.47
C ARG A 387 -11.51 -25.86 -8.00
N ASP A 388 -12.68 -25.56 -7.49
CA ASP A 388 -13.03 -25.86 -6.09
C ASP A 388 -13.01 -27.34 -5.80
N ALA A 389 -13.52 -28.15 -6.74
CA ALA A 389 -13.45 -29.61 -6.66
C ALA A 389 -12.01 -30.12 -6.72
N LEU A 390 -11.15 -29.55 -7.59
CA LEU A 390 -9.74 -29.89 -7.73
C LEU A 390 -8.97 -29.58 -6.45
N TYR A 391 -9.12 -28.37 -5.87
CA TYR A 391 -8.48 -28.02 -4.60
C TYR A 391 -8.96 -28.90 -3.43
N THR A 392 -10.22 -29.32 -3.45
CA THR A 392 -10.75 -30.24 -2.46
C THR A 392 -10.16 -31.64 -2.64
N ASP A 393 -9.95 -32.06 -3.88
CA ASP A 393 -9.41 -33.38 -4.20
C ASP A 393 -7.95 -33.51 -3.77
N VAL A 394 -7.07 -32.54 -4.03
CA VAL A 394 -5.66 -32.59 -3.62
C VAL A 394 -5.49 -32.60 -2.09
N VAL A 395 -6.43 -32.04 -1.34
CA VAL A 395 -6.48 -32.16 0.13
C VAL A 395 -6.96 -33.57 0.52
N ARG A 396 -7.96 -34.14 -0.17
CA ARG A 396 -8.43 -35.50 0.07
C ARG A 396 -7.35 -36.55 -0.22
N GLN A 397 -6.52 -36.31 -1.25
CA GLN A 397 -5.36 -37.14 -1.55
C GLN A 397 -4.27 -37.03 -0.47
N GLY A 398 -4.38 -36.03 0.42
CA GLY A 398 -3.41 -35.78 1.48
C GLY A 398 -2.12 -35.12 0.99
N TRP A 399 -2.12 -34.51 -0.20
CA TRP A 399 -0.94 -33.80 -0.71
C TRP A 399 -0.77 -32.44 -0.07
N PHE A 400 -1.86 -31.82 0.37
CA PHE A 400 -1.89 -30.58 1.15
C PHE A 400 -2.69 -30.80 2.42
N ALA A 401 -2.23 -30.18 3.52
CA ALA A 401 -2.97 -30.23 4.78
C ALA A 401 -4.22 -29.32 4.75
N ARG A 402 -4.22 -28.30 3.90
CA ARG A 402 -5.31 -27.34 3.68
C ARG A 402 -5.31 -26.90 2.24
N ARG A 403 -6.45 -26.41 1.74
CA ARG A 403 -6.58 -25.88 0.39
C ARG A 403 -5.57 -24.76 0.13
N PRO A 404 -4.70 -24.88 -0.90
CA PRO A 404 -3.66 -23.89 -1.20
C PRO A 404 -4.22 -22.48 -1.48
N ASP A 405 -5.34 -22.38 -2.23
CA ASP A 405 -6.02 -21.13 -2.55
C ASP A 405 -6.53 -20.42 -1.28
N GLY A 406 -7.12 -21.18 -0.34
CA GLY A 406 -7.62 -20.66 0.93
C GLY A 406 -6.49 -20.16 1.84
N VAL A 407 -5.36 -20.87 1.88
CA VAL A 407 -4.18 -20.44 2.64
C VAL A 407 -3.63 -19.12 2.06
N ARG A 408 -3.47 -19.06 0.74
CA ARG A 408 -2.98 -17.88 0.03
C ARG A 408 -3.88 -16.66 0.28
N THR A 409 -5.19 -16.79 0.07
CA THR A 409 -6.17 -15.72 0.27
C THR A 409 -6.15 -15.22 1.71
N ARG A 410 -6.11 -16.13 2.69
CA ARG A 410 -6.07 -15.74 4.10
C ARG A 410 -4.85 -14.87 4.44
N TRP A 411 -3.66 -15.26 4.00
CA TRP A 411 -2.44 -14.50 4.28
C TRP A 411 -2.42 -13.16 3.53
N THR A 412 -2.91 -13.12 2.30
CA THR A 412 -3.07 -11.86 1.54
C THR A 412 -4.04 -10.90 2.24
N LEU A 413 -5.18 -11.40 2.74
CA LEU A 413 -6.13 -10.58 3.49
C LEU A 413 -5.56 -10.08 4.82
N VAL A 414 -4.87 -10.93 5.57
CA VAL A 414 -4.21 -10.52 6.83
C VAL A 414 -3.14 -9.46 6.55
N GLY A 415 -2.31 -9.67 5.53
CA GLY A 415 -1.31 -8.69 5.12
C GLY A 415 -1.93 -7.37 4.66
N GLY A 416 -3.02 -7.42 3.87
CA GLY A 416 -3.79 -6.25 3.47
C GLY A 416 -4.38 -5.49 4.65
N ALA A 417 -5.02 -6.19 5.58
CA ALA A 417 -5.56 -5.59 6.80
C ALA A 417 -4.47 -4.94 7.67
N LEU A 418 -3.30 -5.59 7.78
CA LEU A 418 -2.15 -5.05 8.50
C LEU A 418 -1.60 -3.78 7.80
N THR A 419 -1.59 -3.75 6.47
CA THR A 419 -1.19 -2.57 5.69
C THR A 419 -2.13 -1.39 5.97
N VAL A 420 -3.46 -1.63 5.94
CA VAL A 420 -4.45 -0.59 6.26
C VAL A 420 -4.30 -0.11 7.70
N ALA A 421 -4.13 -1.03 8.66
CA ALA A 421 -3.86 -0.67 10.06
C ALA A 421 -2.57 0.15 10.20
N GLY A 422 -1.52 -0.17 9.43
CA GLY A 422 -0.28 0.57 9.37
C GLY A 422 -0.48 2.01 8.85
N VAL A 423 -1.30 2.21 7.82
CA VAL A 423 -1.65 3.55 7.30
C VAL A 423 -2.35 4.38 8.38
N LEU A 424 -3.36 3.80 9.03
CA LEU A 424 -4.08 4.48 10.12
C LEU A 424 -3.14 4.82 11.29
N ALA A 425 -2.26 3.89 11.67
CA ALA A 425 -1.25 4.11 12.69
C ALA A 425 -0.26 5.21 12.30
N THR A 426 0.17 5.26 11.03
CA THR A 426 1.05 6.31 10.51
C THR A 426 0.39 7.68 10.67
N VAL A 427 -0.87 7.82 10.25
CA VAL A 427 -1.62 9.08 10.37
C VAL A 427 -1.77 9.48 11.85
N ALA A 428 -2.19 8.55 12.71
CA ALA A 428 -2.36 8.83 14.12
C ALA A 428 -1.04 9.22 14.81
N LEU A 429 0.03 8.45 14.57
CA LEU A 429 1.34 8.72 15.14
C LEU A 429 1.95 10.03 14.62
N ALA A 430 1.75 10.37 13.35
CA ALA A 430 2.18 11.64 12.77
C ALA A 430 1.43 12.82 13.38
N TRP A 431 0.13 12.64 13.64
CA TRP A 431 -0.69 13.71 14.23
C TRP A 431 -0.37 13.97 15.70
N PHE A 432 -0.24 12.90 16.50
CA PHE A 432 -0.09 13.00 17.95
C PHE A 432 1.36 12.87 18.46
N SER A 433 2.31 12.46 17.61
CA SER A 433 3.68 12.18 18.04
C SER A 433 4.71 12.43 16.92
N ALA A 434 5.99 12.33 17.22
CA ALA A 434 7.09 12.37 16.23
C ALA A 434 7.46 10.96 15.69
N TYR A 435 6.64 9.93 15.95
CA TYR A 435 6.91 8.53 15.63
C TYR A 435 6.14 8.00 14.41
N GLY A 436 5.78 8.87 13.45
CA GLY A 436 5.09 8.47 12.22
C GLY A 436 5.81 7.36 11.43
N LEU A 437 7.15 7.31 11.51
CA LEU A 437 7.97 6.26 10.90
C LEU A 437 7.64 4.84 11.37
N LEU A 438 7.15 4.65 12.60
CA LEU A 438 6.79 3.32 13.10
C LEU A 438 5.58 2.73 12.36
N GLY A 439 4.63 3.58 11.97
CA GLY A 439 3.52 3.14 11.14
C GLY A 439 3.97 2.66 9.76
N LEU A 440 5.00 3.28 9.18
CA LEU A 440 5.61 2.85 7.92
C LEU A 440 6.19 1.43 8.03
N ALA A 441 6.79 1.07 9.18
CA ALA A 441 7.27 -0.30 9.39
C ALA A 441 6.13 -1.33 9.32
N VAL A 442 4.96 -0.99 9.87
CA VAL A 442 3.77 -1.86 9.82
C VAL A 442 3.23 -1.97 8.39
N ILE A 443 3.23 -0.88 7.62
CA ILE A 443 2.83 -0.88 6.20
C ILE A 443 3.73 -1.82 5.40
N ILE A 444 5.06 -1.69 5.56
CA ILE A 444 6.04 -2.53 4.86
C ILE A 444 5.85 -4.01 5.23
N ALA A 445 5.68 -4.31 6.52
CA ALA A 445 5.45 -5.67 6.98
C ALA A 445 4.12 -6.25 6.47
N GLY A 446 3.05 -5.46 6.47
CA GLY A 446 1.76 -5.84 5.92
C GLY A 446 1.83 -6.16 4.43
N ALA A 447 2.47 -5.29 3.64
CA ALA A 447 2.71 -5.50 2.22
C ALA A 447 3.59 -6.74 1.97
N ALA A 448 4.66 -6.92 2.74
CA ALA A 448 5.52 -8.09 2.67
C ALA A 448 4.75 -9.40 2.97
N LEU A 449 3.86 -9.38 3.96
CA LEU A 449 3.01 -10.51 4.30
C LEU A 449 1.95 -10.79 3.22
N ALA A 450 1.35 -9.74 2.63
CA ALA A 450 0.37 -9.89 1.56
C ALA A 450 0.99 -10.53 0.31
N VAL A 451 2.18 -10.08 -0.09
CA VAL A 451 2.94 -10.66 -1.21
C VAL A 451 3.49 -12.03 -0.83
N GLY A 452 4.06 -12.17 0.37
CA GLY A 452 4.60 -13.43 0.90
C GLY A 452 3.54 -14.51 1.08
N GLY A 453 2.26 -14.13 1.21
CA GLY A 453 1.13 -15.05 1.29
C GLY A 453 1.02 -16.03 0.13
N GLN A 454 1.57 -15.67 -1.05
CA GLN A 454 1.62 -16.55 -2.22
C GLN A 454 2.51 -17.79 -2.01
N TYR A 455 3.48 -17.70 -1.11
CA TYR A 455 4.46 -18.75 -0.81
C TYR A 455 4.16 -19.50 0.49
N MET A 456 2.99 -19.26 1.10
CA MET A 456 2.59 -19.88 2.37
C MET A 456 1.92 -21.26 2.27
N PRO A 457 1.29 -21.66 1.14
CA PRO A 457 0.86 -23.04 1.01
C PRO A 457 2.06 -23.98 1.10
N ALA A 458 1.87 -25.13 1.74
CA ALA A 458 2.93 -26.11 1.95
C ALA A 458 2.40 -27.53 1.69
N LYS A 459 3.21 -28.32 1.02
CA LYS A 459 2.93 -29.73 0.71
C LYS A 459 3.24 -30.60 1.94
N THR A 460 2.45 -31.62 2.13
CA THR A 460 2.75 -32.69 3.10
C THR A 460 3.90 -33.56 2.59
N ALA A 461 4.41 -34.47 3.42
CA ALA A 461 5.42 -35.45 2.99
C ALA A 461 4.91 -36.31 1.80
N LYS A 462 3.62 -36.70 1.81
CA LYS A 462 2.99 -37.42 0.70
C LYS A 462 2.91 -36.55 -0.56
N GLY A 463 2.55 -35.27 -0.45
CA GLY A 463 2.54 -34.33 -1.57
C GLY A 463 3.94 -34.06 -2.14
N ALA A 464 4.94 -33.94 -1.28
CA ALA A 464 6.33 -33.74 -1.70
C ALA A 464 6.87 -34.99 -2.44
N ALA A 465 6.52 -36.21 -1.99
CA ALA A 465 6.86 -37.47 -2.66
C ALA A 465 6.18 -37.57 -4.05
N ALA A 466 4.87 -37.27 -4.11
CA ALA A 466 4.12 -37.23 -5.37
C ALA A 466 4.71 -36.21 -6.37
N LEU A 467 5.11 -35.03 -5.86
CA LEU A 467 5.79 -34.01 -6.69
C LEU A 467 7.14 -34.52 -7.22
N ALA A 468 7.96 -35.14 -6.38
CA ALA A 468 9.26 -35.67 -6.79
C ALA A 468 9.10 -36.73 -7.93
N HIS A 469 8.14 -37.66 -7.79
CA HIS A 469 7.81 -38.62 -8.84
C HIS A 469 7.29 -37.94 -10.11
N THR A 470 6.41 -36.95 -9.97
CA THR A 470 5.87 -36.17 -11.10
C THR A 470 6.98 -35.41 -11.86
N LEU A 471 7.97 -34.87 -11.16
CA LEU A 471 9.12 -34.19 -11.77
C LEU A 471 10.03 -35.19 -12.51
N GLY A 472 10.29 -36.38 -11.96
CA GLY A 472 11.01 -37.44 -12.64
C GLY A 472 10.29 -37.90 -13.90
N PHE A 473 8.95 -38.05 -13.84
CA PHE A 473 8.16 -38.37 -15.00
C PHE A 473 8.19 -37.28 -16.08
N ARG A 474 8.19 -36.00 -15.67
CA ARG A 474 8.38 -34.87 -16.60
C ARG A 474 9.71 -34.94 -17.34
N GLU A 475 10.79 -35.27 -16.64
CA GLU A 475 12.13 -35.43 -17.22
C GLU A 475 12.13 -36.59 -18.23
N TYR A 476 11.51 -37.73 -17.88
CA TYR A 476 11.32 -38.85 -18.82
C TYR A 476 10.53 -38.42 -20.07
N LEU A 477 9.44 -37.69 -19.95
CA LEU A 477 8.70 -37.19 -21.11
C LEU A 477 9.52 -36.21 -21.97
N ALA A 478 10.45 -35.48 -21.35
CA ALA A 478 11.34 -34.56 -22.05
C ALA A 478 12.52 -35.25 -22.73
N GLU A 479 13.04 -36.35 -22.21
CA GLU A 479 14.29 -36.99 -22.66
C GLU A 479 14.14 -38.47 -23.05
N GLY A 480 13.08 -39.14 -22.54
CA GLY A 480 12.87 -40.57 -22.71
C GLY A 480 12.67 -41.01 -24.15
N ASP A 481 13.02 -42.26 -24.43
CA ASP A 481 12.84 -42.91 -25.70
C ASP A 481 11.84 -44.07 -25.60
N LEU A 482 10.99 -44.21 -26.61
CA LEU A 482 10.02 -45.30 -26.70
C LEU A 482 10.59 -46.59 -27.33
N ASP A 483 11.88 -46.63 -27.66
CA ASP A 483 12.49 -47.81 -28.31
C ASP A 483 12.41 -49.07 -27.45
N GLN A 484 12.32 -48.89 -26.13
CA GLN A 484 12.14 -50.00 -25.19
C GLN A 484 10.66 -50.48 -25.08
N VAL A 485 9.72 -49.74 -25.64
CA VAL A 485 8.30 -50.11 -25.63
C VAL A 485 7.98 -50.98 -26.85
N PRO A 486 7.36 -52.18 -26.68
CA PRO A 486 6.95 -53.03 -27.81
C PRO A 486 6.10 -52.26 -28.82
N PRO A 487 6.32 -52.46 -30.14
CA PRO A 487 5.66 -51.69 -31.19
C PRO A 487 4.12 -51.70 -31.11
N ASP A 488 3.55 -52.85 -30.70
CA ASP A 488 2.11 -53.06 -30.54
C ASP A 488 1.50 -52.24 -29.37
N LYS A 489 2.30 -51.87 -28.38
CA LYS A 489 1.87 -51.08 -27.20
C LYS A 489 2.18 -49.61 -27.30
N ARG A 490 2.97 -49.17 -28.28
CA ARG A 490 3.45 -47.76 -28.38
C ARG A 490 2.31 -46.76 -28.51
N VAL A 491 1.26 -47.07 -29.28
CA VAL A 491 0.10 -46.19 -29.44
C VAL A 491 -0.69 -46.06 -28.12
N GLU A 492 -0.82 -47.15 -27.37
CA GLU A 492 -1.49 -47.14 -26.06
C GLU A 492 -0.69 -46.31 -25.04
N VAL A 493 0.62 -46.55 -24.96
CA VAL A 493 1.53 -45.80 -24.06
C VAL A 493 1.54 -44.31 -24.43
N PHE A 494 1.61 -44.01 -25.74
CA PHE A 494 1.52 -42.65 -26.24
C PHE A 494 0.22 -41.96 -25.78
N SER A 495 -0.93 -42.57 -26.04
CA SER A 495 -2.22 -42.00 -25.68
C SER A 495 -2.31 -41.76 -24.18
N ARG A 496 -1.86 -42.71 -23.36
CA ARG A 496 -1.85 -42.61 -21.90
C ARG A 496 -0.97 -41.48 -21.40
N TYR A 497 0.17 -41.18 -22.06
CA TYR A 497 1.13 -40.17 -21.60
C TYR A 497 0.87 -38.80 -22.19
N LEU A 498 0.12 -38.67 -23.25
CA LEU A 498 -0.17 -37.42 -23.93
C LEU A 498 -0.84 -36.36 -23.00
N PRO A 499 -1.83 -36.68 -22.17
CA PRO A 499 -2.41 -35.69 -21.27
C PRO A 499 -1.37 -35.06 -20.31
N TYR A 500 -0.38 -35.83 -19.88
CA TYR A 500 0.75 -35.35 -19.09
C TYR A 500 1.69 -34.47 -19.91
N ALA A 501 1.95 -34.87 -21.18
CA ALA A 501 2.78 -34.07 -22.08
C ALA A 501 2.12 -32.69 -22.36
N VAL A 502 0.80 -32.60 -22.36
CA VAL A 502 0.06 -31.32 -22.45
C VAL A 502 0.38 -30.40 -21.24
N VAL A 503 0.34 -30.94 -20.03
CA VAL A 503 0.66 -30.15 -18.82
C VAL A 503 2.11 -29.67 -18.81
N PHE A 504 3.03 -30.48 -19.29
CA PHE A 504 4.48 -30.20 -19.29
C PHE A 504 4.99 -29.50 -20.55
N ASP A 505 4.10 -29.13 -21.49
CA ASP A 505 4.45 -28.47 -22.76
C ASP A 505 5.41 -29.30 -23.64
N ASN A 506 5.23 -30.61 -23.61
CA ASN A 506 6.06 -31.58 -24.35
C ASN A 506 5.30 -32.28 -25.48
N VAL A 507 4.13 -31.77 -25.89
CA VAL A 507 3.26 -32.39 -26.91
C VAL A 507 3.99 -32.64 -28.24
N ASP A 508 4.74 -31.62 -28.70
CA ASP A 508 5.41 -31.70 -30.01
C ASP A 508 6.46 -32.79 -30.07
N ARG A 509 7.23 -32.94 -29.03
CA ARG A 509 8.24 -33.96 -28.95
C ARG A 509 7.61 -35.34 -28.91
N TRP A 510 6.62 -35.50 -28.03
CA TRP A 510 5.95 -36.77 -27.82
C TRP A 510 5.22 -37.23 -29.06
N ALA A 511 4.54 -36.35 -29.79
CA ALA A 511 3.87 -36.66 -31.04
C ALA A 511 4.85 -37.03 -32.16
N ARG A 512 6.04 -36.42 -32.25
CA ARG A 512 7.08 -36.80 -33.21
C ARG A 512 7.63 -38.21 -32.96
N VAL A 513 7.81 -38.59 -31.70
CA VAL A 513 8.23 -39.92 -31.31
C VAL A 513 7.24 -40.96 -31.83
N VAL A 514 5.93 -40.69 -31.73
CA VAL A 514 4.91 -41.61 -32.25
C VAL A 514 4.85 -41.60 -33.77
N ALA A 515 5.02 -40.47 -34.43
CA ALA A 515 5.06 -40.41 -35.89
C ALA A 515 6.25 -41.20 -36.46
N SER A 516 7.39 -41.24 -35.78
CA SER A 516 8.56 -42.03 -36.19
C SER A 516 8.33 -43.56 -36.14
N VAL A 517 7.44 -44.01 -35.27
CA VAL A 517 7.10 -45.43 -35.09
C VAL A 517 6.24 -45.97 -36.20
N ASN A 518 5.42 -45.13 -36.85
CA ASN A 518 4.53 -45.52 -37.94
C ASN A 518 5.21 -45.60 -39.33
N GLY A 519 6.53 -45.53 -39.42
CA GLY A 519 7.31 -45.56 -40.67
C GLY A 519 7.17 -46.82 -41.54
N ASN A 520 6.36 -47.80 -41.14
CA ASN A 520 6.13 -49.06 -41.89
C ASN A 520 4.80 -49.06 -42.69
N GLY A 521 4.29 -47.92 -43.12
CA GLY A 521 3.33 -47.85 -44.24
C GLY A 521 1.91 -48.33 -43.98
N ARG A 522 1.48 -48.56 -42.73
CA ARG A 522 0.05 -48.70 -42.42
C ARG A 522 -0.45 -47.32 -41.96
N PRO A 523 -1.51 -46.77 -42.62
CA PRO A 523 -2.19 -45.61 -42.06
C PRO A 523 -2.66 -46.03 -40.66
N ALA A 524 -2.17 -45.37 -39.61
CA ALA A 524 -2.81 -45.49 -38.31
C ALA A 524 -4.15 -44.75 -38.46
N ASP A 525 -5.14 -45.49 -38.83
CA ASP A 525 -6.51 -45.02 -38.86
C ASP A 525 -6.84 -44.54 -37.46
N ASN A 526 -7.13 -43.28 -37.33
CA ASN A 526 -7.69 -42.59 -36.15
C ASN A 526 -7.36 -43.20 -34.76
N LEU A 527 -6.86 -42.40 -33.89
CA LEU A 527 -6.80 -42.80 -32.48
C LEU A 527 -8.23 -43.08 -32.00
N TYR A 528 -8.46 -44.10 -31.16
CA TYR A 528 -9.80 -44.48 -30.70
C TYR A 528 -10.56 -43.35 -29.99
N TRP A 529 -9.85 -42.32 -29.55
CA TRP A 529 -10.37 -41.17 -28.83
C TRP A 529 -10.29 -39.85 -29.61
N TYR A 530 -9.55 -39.79 -30.75
CA TYR A 530 -9.39 -38.60 -31.58
C TYR A 530 -9.67 -38.93 -33.05
N HIS A 531 -10.57 -38.19 -33.66
CA HIS A 531 -10.89 -38.28 -35.05
C HIS A 531 -10.52 -37.00 -35.79
N GLY A 532 -9.61 -37.11 -36.76
CA GLY A 532 -9.27 -36.02 -37.65
C GLY A 532 -10.16 -35.98 -38.89
N PRO A 533 -10.08 -34.91 -39.73
CA PRO A 533 -10.79 -34.83 -41.00
C PRO A 533 -10.27 -35.89 -42.01
N ALA A 534 -11.00 -36.12 -43.10
CA ALA A 534 -10.80 -37.22 -44.03
C ALA A 534 -9.37 -37.41 -44.59
N GLU A 535 -8.56 -36.38 -44.64
CA GLU A 535 -7.15 -36.43 -45.07
C GLU A 535 -6.15 -36.37 -43.88
N TRP A 536 -6.62 -36.70 -42.69
CA TRP A 536 -5.80 -36.66 -41.49
C TRP A 536 -4.87 -37.88 -41.41
N ASP A 537 -3.66 -37.65 -40.97
CA ASP A 537 -2.70 -38.70 -40.60
C ASP A 537 -1.99 -38.33 -39.27
N LEU A 538 -1.33 -39.28 -38.67
CA LEU A 538 -0.66 -39.12 -37.39
C LEU A 538 0.47 -38.06 -37.44
N SER A 539 1.01 -37.77 -38.64
CA SER A 539 2.04 -36.70 -38.78
C SER A 539 1.49 -35.28 -38.52
N LYS A 540 0.19 -35.09 -38.81
CA LYS A 540 -0.52 -33.81 -38.56
C LYS A 540 -1.00 -33.67 -37.11
N PHE A 541 -1.06 -34.79 -36.38
CA PHE A 541 -1.61 -34.84 -35.03
C PHE A 541 -0.94 -33.87 -34.06
N ALA A 542 0.40 -33.72 -34.11
CA ALA A 542 1.13 -32.81 -33.24
C ALA A 542 0.68 -31.35 -33.42
N GLY A 543 0.48 -30.94 -34.67
CA GLY A 543 -0.02 -29.60 -35.00
C GLY A 543 -1.46 -29.38 -34.53
N SER A 544 -2.34 -30.36 -34.78
CA SER A 544 -3.73 -30.33 -34.36
C SER A 544 -3.86 -30.30 -32.85
N MET A 545 -3.13 -31.12 -32.11
CA MET A 545 -3.18 -31.18 -30.65
C MET A 545 -2.62 -29.91 -29.99
N ARG A 546 -1.53 -29.33 -30.54
CA ARG A 546 -1.04 -28.01 -30.07
C ARG A 546 -2.10 -26.93 -30.26
N THR A 547 -2.73 -26.90 -31.44
CA THR A 547 -3.79 -25.94 -31.73
C THR A 547 -5.01 -26.19 -30.86
N PHE A 548 -5.39 -27.46 -30.64
CA PHE A 548 -6.43 -27.84 -29.68
C PHE A 548 -6.13 -27.28 -28.27
N ALA A 549 -4.93 -27.53 -27.74
CA ALA A 549 -4.53 -27.08 -26.40
C ALA A 549 -4.56 -25.55 -26.30
N THR A 550 -4.06 -24.84 -27.31
CA THR A 550 -4.08 -23.36 -27.32
C THR A 550 -5.49 -22.80 -27.48
N THR A 551 -6.32 -23.39 -28.34
CA THR A 551 -7.71 -22.98 -28.57
C THR A 551 -8.57 -23.22 -27.31
N THR A 552 -8.43 -24.42 -26.70
CA THR A 552 -9.11 -24.76 -25.45
C THR A 552 -8.70 -23.79 -24.32
N SER A 553 -7.39 -23.58 -24.15
CA SER A 553 -6.88 -22.61 -23.17
C SER A 553 -7.39 -21.18 -23.44
N GLY A 554 -7.45 -20.78 -24.71
CA GLY A 554 -8.01 -19.50 -25.14
C GLY A 554 -9.51 -19.39 -24.87
N ALA A 555 -10.30 -20.41 -25.19
CA ALA A 555 -11.75 -20.44 -24.94
C ALA A 555 -12.06 -20.34 -23.43
N ILE A 556 -11.34 -21.08 -22.60
CA ILE A 556 -11.49 -21.06 -21.15
C ILE A 556 -11.00 -19.73 -20.55
N SER A 557 -9.89 -19.15 -21.06
CA SER A 557 -9.33 -17.88 -20.58
C SER A 557 -10.18 -16.67 -20.97
N ALA A 558 -10.75 -16.65 -22.17
CA ALA A 558 -11.64 -15.58 -22.64
C ALA A 558 -12.86 -15.42 -21.73
N SER A 559 -13.32 -16.50 -21.12
CA SER A 559 -14.40 -16.46 -20.14
C SER A 559 -14.04 -15.70 -18.83
N ARG A 560 -12.75 -15.47 -18.55
CA ARG A 560 -12.25 -14.67 -17.39
C ARG A 560 -12.26 -13.17 -17.67
N GLN A 561 -11.92 -12.75 -18.90
CA GLN A 561 -11.76 -11.31 -19.23
C GLN A 561 -13.07 -10.54 -19.25
N PHE A 562 -14.19 -11.19 -19.51
CA PHE A 562 -15.51 -10.55 -19.47
C PHE A 562 -16.02 -10.19 -18.07
N ARG A 563 -15.28 -10.53 -17.00
CA ARG A 563 -15.66 -10.22 -15.60
C ARG A 563 -14.90 -9.06 -14.97
N SER A 564 -13.95 -8.46 -15.67
CA SER A 564 -13.14 -7.32 -15.17
C SER A 564 -13.56 -5.97 -15.77
N LEU A 565 -14.68 -5.89 -16.43
CA LEU A 565 -15.41 -4.68 -16.81
C LEU A 565 -16.74 -4.67 -16.07
#